data_06814d731904c11a0aaaf7f089444e16
#
_entry.id   06814d731904c11a0aaaf7f089444e16
#
_cell.length_a   1.000
_cell.length_b   1.000
_cell.length_c   1.000
_cell.angle_alpha   90.00
_cell.angle_beta   90.00
_cell.angle_gamma   90.00
#
_symmetry.space_group_name_H-M   'P 1'
#
loop_
_entity.id
_entity.type
_entity.pdbx_description
1 polymer ?
#
loop_
_entity_poly.entity_id
_entity_poly.type
_entity_poly.pdbx_seq_one_letter_code
_entity_poly.pdbx_strand_id
1 'polypeptide(L)'
;MGVLTEELGHCQALGIPYLVLHPGSHVGSGEDAGVKRVAAALDLAHEETKGHGVMVLLENTAGQGTNLGCTFQQLSALLQAVSDDSWLGVCFDTCHAFAAGYDLRTGDGYEFTWRELDDQVGLERLAVIHLNDAKGDLGGRLDRHEHIGRGMLGLEPFRMLLNDARFRDLPMVLETPKGPDLAEDRQNLAVLRSLVSLGS
;
A
#
# COMPACT_ATOMS: atom_id res chain seq x y z
N MET A 1 -7.89 19.21 -0.40
CA MET A 1 -8.01 19.21 -1.87
C MET A 1 -6.76 19.79 -2.50
N GLY A 2 -6.36 21.02 -2.22
CA GLY A 2 -5.19 21.64 -2.86
C GLY A 2 -3.88 20.83 -2.82
N VAL A 3 -3.60 20.09 -1.73
CA VAL A 3 -2.37 19.29 -1.61
C VAL A 3 -2.34 18.13 -2.61
N LEU A 4 -3.43 17.36 -2.76
CA LEU A 4 -3.46 16.23 -3.70
C LEU A 4 -3.28 16.67 -5.15
N THR A 5 -3.98 17.72 -5.56
CA THR A 5 -3.87 18.26 -6.93
C THR A 5 -2.50 18.87 -7.21
N GLU A 6 -1.88 19.51 -6.19
CA GLU A 6 -0.52 20.02 -6.28
C GLU A 6 0.50 18.88 -6.44
N GLU A 7 0.41 17.81 -5.63
CA GLU A 7 1.29 16.63 -5.74
C GLU A 7 1.12 15.90 -7.07
N LEU A 8 -0.11 15.78 -7.58
CA LEU A 8 -0.36 15.24 -8.92
C LEU A 8 0.32 16.10 -10.01
N GLY A 9 0.29 17.42 -9.85
CA GLY A 9 1.02 18.34 -10.74
C GLY A 9 2.54 18.16 -10.67
N HIS A 10 3.09 17.96 -9.48
CA HIS A 10 4.52 17.64 -9.30
C HIS A 10 4.89 16.30 -9.95
N CYS A 11 4.08 15.25 -9.73
CA CYS A 11 4.29 13.95 -10.36
C CYS A 11 4.28 14.05 -11.89
N GLN A 12 3.31 14.76 -12.44
CA GLN A 12 3.22 15.00 -13.89
C GLN A 12 4.47 15.73 -14.42
N ALA A 13 4.91 16.78 -13.73
CA ALA A 13 6.07 17.58 -14.16
C ALA A 13 7.39 16.78 -14.11
N LEU A 14 7.49 15.82 -13.18
CA LEU A 14 8.68 14.97 -12.98
C LEU A 14 8.60 13.64 -13.76
N GLY A 15 7.49 13.35 -14.44
CA GLY A 15 7.27 12.07 -15.13
C GLY A 15 7.14 10.89 -14.17
N ILE A 16 6.65 11.13 -12.94
CA ILE A 16 6.38 10.08 -11.94
C ILE A 16 5.00 9.49 -12.23
N PRO A 17 4.89 8.16 -12.49
CA PRO A 17 3.63 7.56 -12.95
C PRO A 17 2.62 7.31 -11.84
N TYR A 18 3.06 7.21 -10.58
CA TYR A 18 2.23 6.82 -9.45
C TYR A 18 2.34 7.80 -8.27
N LEU A 19 1.21 8.10 -7.64
CA LEU A 19 1.14 8.84 -6.38
C LEU A 19 0.42 7.97 -5.35
N VAL A 20 1.12 7.52 -4.30
CA VAL A 20 0.52 6.72 -3.23
C VAL A 20 -0.25 7.62 -2.26
N LEU A 21 -1.44 7.19 -1.89
CA LEU A 21 -2.35 7.93 -1.03
C LEU A 21 -2.97 7.03 0.05
N HIS A 22 -2.76 7.34 1.33
CA HIS A 22 -3.61 6.83 2.39
C HIS A 22 -5.03 7.40 2.22
N PRO A 23 -6.08 6.56 2.21
CA PRO A 23 -7.45 7.03 1.90
C PRO A 23 -8.02 8.04 2.90
N GLY A 24 -7.33 8.27 4.03
CA GLY A 24 -7.79 9.18 5.06
C GLY A 24 -8.61 8.50 6.15
N SER A 25 -9.51 9.25 6.81
CA SER A 25 -10.16 8.83 8.04
C SER A 25 -11.62 9.29 8.09
N HIS A 26 -12.49 8.44 8.67
CA HIS A 26 -13.91 8.80 8.84
C HIS A 26 -14.18 9.72 10.04
N VAL A 27 -13.20 9.98 10.91
CA VAL A 27 -13.25 10.90 12.06
C VAL A 27 -14.53 10.81 12.89
N GLY A 28 -15.02 9.59 13.14
CA GLY A 28 -16.21 9.34 13.95
C GLY A 28 -17.56 9.38 13.21
N SER A 29 -17.60 9.73 11.91
CA SER A 29 -18.86 9.78 11.13
C SER A 29 -19.34 8.43 10.60
N GLY A 30 -18.56 7.37 10.82
CA GLY A 30 -18.80 6.04 10.26
C GLY A 30 -18.13 5.82 8.89
N GLU A 31 -17.86 4.56 8.57
CA GLU A 31 -17.12 4.16 7.36
C GLU A 31 -17.81 4.63 6.08
N ASP A 32 -19.11 4.38 5.93
CA ASP A 32 -19.87 4.78 4.71
C ASP A 32 -19.78 6.27 4.44
N ALA A 33 -19.90 7.08 5.48
CA ALA A 33 -19.79 8.53 5.34
C ALA A 33 -18.35 8.96 5.03
N GLY A 34 -17.37 8.25 5.57
CA GLY A 34 -15.96 8.44 5.28
C GLY A 34 -15.63 8.10 3.81
N VAL A 35 -16.04 6.94 3.34
CA VAL A 35 -15.88 6.49 1.95
C VAL A 35 -16.48 7.49 0.97
N LYS A 36 -17.71 7.93 1.19
CA LYS A 36 -18.37 8.94 0.33
C LYS A 36 -17.60 10.26 0.26
N ARG A 37 -17.03 10.72 1.39
CA ARG A 37 -16.22 11.96 1.40
C ARG A 37 -14.91 11.81 0.65
N VAL A 38 -14.24 10.68 0.82
CA VAL A 38 -13.00 10.39 0.10
C VAL A 38 -13.26 10.28 -1.39
N ALA A 39 -14.30 9.55 -1.80
CA ALA A 39 -14.68 9.41 -3.20
C ALA A 39 -15.00 10.78 -3.84
N ALA A 40 -15.80 11.62 -3.17
CA ALA A 40 -16.09 12.96 -3.67
C ALA A 40 -14.82 13.84 -3.79
N ALA A 41 -13.86 13.68 -2.88
CA ALA A 41 -12.58 14.39 -2.95
C ALA A 41 -11.70 13.88 -4.12
N LEU A 42 -11.69 12.56 -4.37
CA LEU A 42 -11.00 11.97 -5.52
C LEU A 42 -11.63 12.40 -6.84
N ASP A 43 -12.96 12.39 -6.96
CA ASP A 43 -13.68 12.86 -8.15
C ASP A 43 -13.32 14.33 -8.48
N LEU A 44 -13.28 15.19 -7.46
CA LEU A 44 -12.88 16.59 -7.67
C LEU A 44 -11.41 16.72 -8.08
N ALA A 45 -10.51 15.95 -7.45
CA ALA A 45 -9.10 15.95 -7.83
C ALA A 45 -8.91 15.47 -9.27
N HIS A 46 -9.65 14.44 -9.69
CA HIS A 46 -9.63 13.93 -11.05
C HIS A 46 -10.07 14.98 -12.08
N GLU A 47 -11.18 15.68 -11.79
CA GLU A 47 -11.64 16.77 -12.65
C GLU A 47 -10.61 17.89 -12.80
N GLU A 48 -9.92 18.28 -11.72
CA GLU A 48 -8.91 19.34 -11.73
C GLU A 48 -7.62 18.91 -12.45
N THR A 49 -7.33 17.61 -12.51
CA THR A 49 -6.08 17.06 -13.08
C THR A 49 -6.30 16.24 -14.35
N LYS A 50 -7.43 16.41 -15.01
CA LYS A 50 -7.72 15.74 -16.29
C LYS A 50 -6.59 15.91 -17.30
N GLY A 51 -6.13 14.79 -17.85
CA GLY A 51 -5.01 14.75 -18.79
C GLY A 51 -3.64 14.57 -18.14
N HIS A 52 -3.53 14.54 -16.82
CA HIS A 52 -2.32 14.06 -16.15
C HIS A 52 -2.24 12.54 -16.32
N GLY A 53 -1.10 12.02 -16.73
CA GLY A 53 -0.84 10.58 -16.87
C GLY A 53 -0.44 9.92 -15.56
N VAL A 54 -0.84 10.46 -14.41
CA VAL A 54 -0.48 9.99 -13.07
C VAL A 54 -1.63 9.18 -12.48
N MET A 55 -1.34 7.96 -12.05
CA MET A 55 -2.30 7.10 -11.34
C MET A 55 -2.18 7.32 -9.83
N VAL A 56 -3.29 7.51 -9.13
CA VAL A 56 -3.33 7.53 -7.66
C VAL A 56 -3.50 6.10 -7.17
N LEU A 57 -2.61 5.68 -6.27
CA LEU A 57 -2.66 4.36 -5.65
C LEU A 57 -3.22 4.48 -4.24
N LEU A 58 -4.40 3.91 -4.01
CA LEU A 58 -4.96 3.80 -2.66
C LEU A 58 -4.18 2.75 -1.89
N GLU A 59 -3.57 3.14 -0.78
CA GLU A 59 -2.77 2.24 0.04
C GLU A 59 -3.63 1.59 1.13
N ASN A 60 -3.43 0.27 1.35
CA ASN A 60 -3.99 -0.35 2.54
C ASN A 60 -3.34 0.24 3.80
N THR A 61 -4.12 0.45 4.86
CA THR A 61 -3.66 1.08 6.10
C THR A 61 -3.69 0.12 7.29
N ALA A 62 -2.93 0.44 8.33
CA ALA A 62 -2.89 -0.34 9.56
C ALA A 62 -4.23 -0.33 10.35
N GLY A 63 -5.18 0.54 10.00
CA GLY A 63 -6.43 0.69 10.73
C GLY A 63 -6.30 1.42 12.06
N GLN A 64 -5.28 2.26 12.20
CA GLN A 64 -5.08 3.08 13.39
C GLN A 64 -6.19 4.11 13.55
N GLY A 65 -6.82 4.16 14.72
CA GLY A 65 -7.92 5.11 15.00
C GLY A 65 -9.14 4.88 14.10
N THR A 66 -9.42 5.83 13.22
CA THR A 66 -10.57 5.81 12.31
C THR A 66 -10.14 5.84 10.84
N ASN A 67 -8.91 5.38 10.54
CA ASN A 67 -8.38 5.32 9.19
C ASN A 67 -9.18 4.33 8.34
N LEU A 68 -9.40 4.72 7.08
CA LEU A 68 -10.01 3.89 6.04
C LEU A 68 -8.94 3.10 5.28
N GLY A 69 -9.35 2.03 4.61
CA GLY A 69 -8.45 1.20 3.81
C GLY A 69 -7.76 0.09 4.60
N CYS A 70 -8.14 -0.17 5.85
CA CYS A 70 -7.52 -1.24 6.64
C CYS A 70 -8.03 -2.64 6.29
N THR A 71 -9.11 -2.76 5.54
CA THR A 71 -9.57 -4.00 4.94
C THR A 71 -9.66 -3.85 3.42
N PHE A 72 -9.52 -4.96 2.70
CA PHE A 72 -9.64 -4.92 1.24
C PHE A 72 -11.07 -4.59 0.79
N GLN A 73 -12.08 -4.91 1.60
CA GLN A 73 -13.45 -4.47 1.39
C GLN A 73 -13.58 -2.94 1.43
N GLN A 74 -12.86 -2.26 2.33
CA GLN A 74 -12.85 -0.80 2.37
C GLN A 74 -12.16 -0.18 1.15
N LEU A 75 -11.05 -0.78 0.66
CA LEU A 75 -10.41 -0.35 -0.60
C LEU A 75 -11.36 -0.54 -1.78
N SER A 76 -12.00 -1.70 -1.88
CA SER A 76 -13.01 -1.99 -2.89
C SER A 76 -14.16 -0.98 -2.86
N ALA A 77 -14.70 -0.69 -1.67
CA ALA A 77 -15.77 0.29 -1.50
C ALA A 77 -15.35 1.70 -1.95
N LEU A 78 -14.10 2.10 -1.72
CA LEU A 78 -13.54 3.39 -2.18
C LEU A 78 -13.46 3.43 -3.72
N LEU A 79 -12.92 2.37 -4.33
CA LEU A 79 -12.83 2.27 -5.79
C LEU A 79 -14.20 2.29 -6.46
N GLN A 80 -15.20 1.64 -5.86
CA GLN A 80 -16.57 1.60 -6.39
C GLN A 80 -17.35 2.90 -6.16
N ALA A 81 -16.95 3.72 -5.20
CA ALA A 81 -17.67 4.93 -4.85
C ALA A 81 -17.31 6.17 -5.70
N VAL A 82 -16.18 6.13 -6.41
CA VAL A 82 -15.76 7.21 -7.33
C VAL A 82 -16.51 7.11 -8.65
N SER A 83 -16.64 8.24 -9.35
CA SER A 83 -17.35 8.31 -10.64
C SER A 83 -16.57 7.67 -11.79
N ASP A 84 -15.24 7.73 -11.74
CA ASP A 84 -14.31 7.13 -12.69
C ASP A 84 -13.10 6.57 -11.92
N ASP A 85 -12.95 5.26 -11.93
CA ASP A 85 -11.86 4.57 -11.22
C ASP A 85 -10.66 4.21 -12.13
N SER A 86 -10.70 4.60 -13.41
CA SER A 86 -9.68 4.24 -14.39
C SER A 86 -8.30 4.82 -14.11
N TRP A 87 -8.21 5.87 -13.29
CA TRP A 87 -6.98 6.52 -12.85
C TRP A 87 -6.53 6.10 -11.44
N LEU A 88 -7.25 5.17 -10.82
CA LEU A 88 -6.96 4.63 -9.51
C LEU A 88 -6.38 3.22 -9.59
N GLY A 89 -5.39 2.96 -8.75
CA GLY A 89 -4.85 1.64 -8.49
C GLY A 89 -4.69 1.41 -6.99
N VAL A 90 -3.95 0.37 -6.63
CA VAL A 90 -3.69 0.00 -5.23
C VAL A 90 -2.20 -0.11 -4.99
N CYS A 91 -1.76 0.39 -3.83
CA CYS A 91 -0.48 0.08 -3.22
C CYS A 91 -0.70 -0.87 -2.04
N PHE A 92 0.07 -1.94 -1.96
CA PHE A 92 0.03 -2.88 -0.85
C PHE A 92 1.24 -2.67 0.07
N ASP A 93 0.98 -2.28 1.33
CA ASP A 93 2.02 -2.21 2.36
C ASP A 93 1.98 -3.44 3.28
N THR A 94 3.11 -4.13 3.41
CA THR A 94 3.24 -5.36 4.19
C THR A 94 3.09 -5.14 5.70
N CYS A 95 3.61 -4.03 6.24
CA CYS A 95 3.45 -3.64 7.64
C CYS A 95 1.99 -3.31 7.95
N HIS A 96 1.33 -2.52 7.11
CA HIS A 96 -0.06 -2.14 7.29
C HIS A 96 -1.00 -3.34 7.22
N ALA A 97 -0.80 -4.24 6.25
CA ALA A 97 -1.57 -5.48 6.15
C ALA A 97 -1.44 -6.32 7.42
N PHE A 98 -0.22 -6.51 7.91
CA PHE A 98 0.05 -7.24 9.15
C PHE A 98 -0.60 -6.57 10.37
N ALA A 99 -0.45 -5.27 10.50
CA ALA A 99 -1.07 -4.49 11.56
C ALA A 99 -2.61 -4.51 11.51
N ALA A 100 -3.20 -4.63 10.32
CA ALA A 100 -4.64 -4.79 10.13
C ALA A 100 -5.16 -6.22 10.41
N GLY A 101 -4.26 -7.22 10.49
CA GLY A 101 -4.61 -8.60 10.86
C GLY A 101 -4.39 -9.65 9.77
N TYR A 102 -3.80 -9.27 8.64
CA TYR A 102 -3.43 -10.19 7.56
C TYR A 102 -2.07 -10.85 7.87
N ASP A 103 -2.07 -12.12 8.23
CA ASP A 103 -0.84 -12.82 8.66
C ASP A 103 -0.06 -13.36 7.46
N LEU A 104 0.94 -12.60 7.04
CA LEU A 104 1.82 -12.95 5.91
C LEU A 104 2.95 -13.93 6.27
N ARG A 105 3.10 -14.33 7.56
CA ARG A 105 4.26 -15.09 8.05
C ARG A 105 4.26 -16.57 7.68
N THR A 106 3.11 -17.10 7.32
CA THR A 106 2.95 -18.52 6.93
C THR A 106 2.48 -18.61 5.49
N GLY A 107 2.81 -19.73 4.80
CA GLY A 107 2.36 -19.94 3.42
C GLY A 107 0.84 -19.86 3.27
N ASP A 108 0.09 -20.46 4.21
CA ASP A 108 -1.39 -20.43 4.17
C ASP A 108 -1.92 -19.01 4.39
N GLY A 109 -1.37 -18.26 5.33
CA GLY A 109 -1.76 -16.87 5.60
C GLY A 109 -1.39 -15.92 4.45
N TYR A 110 -0.22 -16.14 3.85
CA TYR A 110 0.22 -15.43 2.65
C TYR A 110 -0.75 -15.63 1.49
N GLU A 111 -1.06 -16.87 1.13
CA GLU A 111 -1.98 -17.17 0.03
C GLU A 111 -3.42 -16.73 0.34
N PHE A 112 -3.86 -16.81 1.60
CA PHE A 112 -5.15 -16.28 2.01
C PHE A 112 -5.22 -14.77 1.79
N THR A 113 -4.20 -14.03 2.19
CA THR A 113 -4.15 -12.56 2.05
C THR A 113 -4.24 -12.14 0.60
N TRP A 114 -3.44 -12.75 -0.28
CA TRP A 114 -3.43 -12.40 -1.70
C TRP A 114 -4.71 -12.80 -2.42
N ARG A 115 -5.30 -13.94 -2.06
CA ARG A 115 -6.60 -14.34 -2.60
C ARG A 115 -7.70 -13.37 -2.16
N GLU A 116 -7.70 -12.94 -0.89
CA GLU A 116 -8.70 -11.97 -0.43
C GLU A 116 -8.54 -10.61 -1.09
N LEU A 117 -7.30 -10.14 -1.33
CA LEU A 117 -7.06 -8.94 -2.12
C LEU A 117 -7.59 -9.10 -3.55
N ASP A 118 -7.31 -10.22 -4.19
CA ASP A 118 -7.78 -10.52 -5.55
C ASP A 118 -9.31 -10.56 -5.63
N ASP A 119 -9.96 -11.26 -4.72
CA ASP A 119 -11.42 -11.40 -4.66
C ASP A 119 -12.14 -10.06 -4.41
N GLN A 120 -11.55 -9.13 -3.66
CA GLN A 120 -12.19 -7.86 -3.29
C GLN A 120 -11.84 -6.72 -4.23
N VAL A 121 -10.60 -6.67 -4.72
CA VAL A 121 -10.03 -5.53 -5.44
C VAL A 121 -9.60 -5.90 -6.87
N GLY A 122 -9.04 -7.11 -7.03
CA GLY A 122 -8.36 -7.56 -8.24
C GLY A 122 -6.85 -7.27 -8.22
N LEU A 123 -6.03 -8.31 -8.47
CA LEU A 123 -4.57 -8.16 -8.50
C LEU A 123 -4.09 -7.27 -9.65
N GLU A 124 -4.87 -7.12 -10.70
CA GLU A 124 -4.56 -6.23 -11.83
C GLU A 124 -4.56 -4.74 -11.45
N ARG A 125 -5.17 -4.38 -10.32
CA ARG A 125 -5.13 -3.01 -9.77
C ARG A 125 -3.92 -2.73 -8.90
N LEU A 126 -3.19 -3.77 -8.51
CA LEU A 126 -1.98 -3.64 -7.69
C LEU A 126 -0.83 -3.11 -8.54
N ALA A 127 -0.35 -1.93 -8.25
CA ALA A 127 0.69 -1.25 -9.03
C ALA A 127 2.03 -1.11 -8.30
N VAL A 128 2.03 -1.06 -6.97
CA VAL A 128 3.22 -0.88 -6.14
C VAL A 128 3.08 -1.70 -4.86
N ILE A 129 4.19 -2.21 -4.35
CA ILE A 129 4.25 -2.86 -3.03
C ILE A 129 5.26 -2.11 -2.16
N HIS A 130 4.84 -1.74 -0.94
CA HIS A 130 5.74 -1.27 0.08
C HIS A 130 6.24 -2.45 0.92
N LEU A 131 7.55 -2.63 0.97
CA LEU A 131 8.22 -3.69 1.72
C LEU A 131 8.68 -3.14 3.07
N ASN A 132 7.83 -3.23 4.08
CA ASN A 132 8.10 -2.74 5.42
C ASN A 132 7.87 -3.84 6.46
N ASP A 133 8.83 -4.07 7.36
CA ASP A 133 8.59 -4.91 8.52
C ASP A 133 7.82 -4.12 9.59
N ALA A 134 7.16 -4.78 10.52
CA ALA A 134 6.27 -4.18 11.49
C ALA A 134 6.85 -4.20 12.91
N LYS A 135 6.80 -3.06 13.62
CA LYS A 135 7.14 -3.02 15.05
C LYS A 135 6.04 -3.60 15.94
N GLY A 136 4.79 -3.49 15.50
CA GLY A 136 3.62 -3.94 16.25
C GLY A 136 3.26 -5.39 15.98
N ASP A 137 2.41 -5.95 16.84
CA ASP A 137 1.89 -7.31 16.70
C ASP A 137 0.82 -7.42 15.60
N LEU A 138 0.55 -8.64 15.15
CA LEU A 138 -0.52 -8.95 14.21
C LEU A 138 -1.87 -8.41 14.73
N GLY A 139 -2.55 -7.62 13.90
CA GLY A 139 -3.84 -7.01 14.25
C GLY A 139 -3.74 -5.89 15.29
N GLY A 140 -2.52 -5.46 15.64
CA GLY A 140 -2.27 -4.42 16.65
C GLY A 140 -2.63 -3.00 16.23
N ARG A 141 -2.98 -2.80 14.96
CA ARG A 141 -3.36 -1.51 14.36
C ARG A 141 -2.36 -0.39 14.62
N LEU A 142 -1.07 -0.75 14.64
CA LEU A 142 0.03 0.18 14.87
C LEU A 142 0.80 0.40 13.57
N ASP A 143 0.69 1.59 13.04
CA ASP A 143 1.46 2.03 11.87
C ASP A 143 2.86 2.46 12.33
N ARG A 144 3.77 1.50 12.37
CA ARG A 144 5.19 1.70 12.72
C ARG A 144 6.05 0.70 11.98
N HIS A 145 6.80 1.21 10.99
CA HIS A 145 7.71 0.42 10.20
C HIS A 145 8.97 0.04 10.97
N GLU A 146 9.51 -1.13 10.70
CA GLU A 146 10.80 -1.64 11.18
C GLU A 146 11.67 -2.07 10.00
N HIS A 147 12.96 -2.23 10.23
CA HIS A 147 13.90 -2.75 9.24
C HIS A 147 13.58 -4.20 8.89
N ILE A 148 13.80 -4.56 7.64
CA ILE A 148 13.50 -5.89 7.10
C ILE A 148 14.13 -7.00 7.93
N GLY A 149 13.30 -7.90 8.44
CA GLY A 149 13.68 -9.03 9.27
C GLY A 149 13.98 -8.70 10.73
N ARG A 150 13.73 -7.46 11.18
CA ARG A 150 13.93 -7.02 12.57
C ARG A 150 12.64 -6.77 13.33
N GLY A 151 11.51 -6.83 12.64
CA GLY A 151 10.18 -6.67 13.19
C GLY A 151 9.45 -8.00 13.41
N MET A 152 8.15 -7.90 13.56
CA MET A 152 7.24 -9.01 13.88
C MET A 152 6.83 -9.84 12.65
N LEU A 153 7.04 -9.32 11.44
CA LEU A 153 6.89 -10.07 10.19
C LEU A 153 8.06 -11.04 9.98
N GLY A 154 9.29 -10.60 10.27
CA GLY A 154 10.49 -11.39 10.00
C GLY A 154 10.83 -11.46 8.51
N LEU A 155 11.61 -12.46 8.10
CA LEU A 155 12.13 -12.55 6.73
C LEU A 155 11.23 -13.32 5.76
N GLU A 156 10.41 -14.23 6.25
CA GLU A 156 9.68 -15.19 5.41
C GLU A 156 8.65 -14.54 4.46
N PRO A 157 7.84 -13.55 4.89
CA PRO A 157 6.94 -12.83 3.98
C PRO A 157 7.67 -12.19 2.81
N PHE A 158 8.81 -11.57 3.07
CA PHE A 158 9.62 -10.94 2.01
C PHE A 158 10.24 -11.97 1.08
N ARG A 159 10.67 -13.14 1.62
CA ARG A 159 11.16 -14.24 0.78
C ARG A 159 10.07 -14.74 -0.17
N MET A 160 8.86 -15.01 0.35
CA MET A 160 7.73 -15.45 -0.45
C MET A 160 7.41 -14.41 -1.53
N LEU A 161 7.28 -13.14 -1.17
CA LEU A 161 6.89 -12.07 -2.06
C LEU A 161 7.89 -11.81 -3.19
N LEU A 162 9.20 -11.77 -2.87
CA LEU A 162 10.26 -11.54 -3.85
C LEU A 162 10.43 -12.67 -4.85
N ASN A 163 9.92 -13.88 -4.55
CA ASN A 163 9.99 -15.05 -5.41
C ASN A 163 8.63 -15.43 -6.02
N ASP A 164 7.59 -14.63 -5.78
CA ASP A 164 6.27 -14.84 -6.35
C ASP A 164 6.19 -14.28 -7.77
N ALA A 165 5.88 -15.15 -8.72
CA ALA A 165 5.80 -14.78 -10.12
C ALA A 165 4.70 -13.74 -10.42
N ARG A 166 3.66 -13.67 -9.56
CA ARG A 166 2.57 -12.69 -9.69
C ARG A 166 3.08 -11.25 -9.61
N PHE A 167 4.16 -11.00 -8.88
CA PHE A 167 4.64 -9.65 -8.53
C PHE A 167 6.00 -9.30 -9.11
N ARG A 168 6.54 -10.14 -9.99
CA ARG A 168 7.90 -10.00 -10.54
C ARG A 168 8.18 -8.63 -11.16
N ASP A 169 7.19 -8.07 -11.82
CA ASP A 169 7.34 -6.83 -12.58
C ASP A 169 6.81 -5.60 -11.83
N LEU A 170 6.33 -5.78 -10.59
CA LEU A 170 5.85 -4.67 -9.78
C LEU A 170 7.02 -3.95 -9.09
N PRO A 171 7.02 -2.61 -9.09
CA PRO A 171 7.94 -1.84 -8.27
C PRO A 171 7.69 -2.10 -6.78
N MET A 172 8.78 -2.31 -6.04
CA MET A 172 8.76 -2.54 -4.60
C MET A 172 9.62 -1.49 -3.91
N VAL A 173 9.07 -0.80 -2.92
CA VAL A 173 9.65 0.38 -2.28
C VAL A 173 9.79 0.16 -0.77
N LEU A 174 10.81 0.75 -0.16
CA LEU A 174 11.05 0.77 1.28
C LEU A 174 10.65 2.11 1.88
N GLU A 175 9.93 2.07 3.00
CA GLU A 175 9.64 3.24 3.85
C GLU A 175 10.14 3.04 5.29
N THR A 176 11.16 2.21 5.43
CA THR A 176 11.80 1.90 6.72
C THR A 176 12.51 3.13 7.29
N PRO A 177 12.69 3.22 8.63
CA PRO A 177 13.45 4.30 9.25
C PRO A 177 14.85 4.43 8.64
N LYS A 178 15.30 5.66 8.41
CA LYS A 178 16.59 5.92 7.76
C LYS A 178 17.26 7.18 8.29
N GLY A 179 18.58 7.13 8.37
CA GLY A 179 19.43 8.29 8.63
C GLY A 179 19.76 9.06 7.36
N PRO A 180 20.45 10.20 7.50
CA PRO A 180 20.76 11.10 6.37
C PRO A 180 21.74 10.49 5.34
N ASP A 181 22.49 9.47 5.72
CA ASP A 181 23.44 8.76 4.85
C ASP A 181 22.85 7.54 4.13
N LEU A 182 21.57 7.23 4.38
CA LEU A 182 20.82 6.11 3.81
C LEU A 182 21.51 4.75 4.05
N ALA A 183 22.27 4.61 5.14
CA ALA A 183 22.96 3.37 5.47
C ALA A 183 21.98 2.22 5.73
N GLU A 184 20.87 2.52 6.37
CA GLU A 184 19.80 1.58 6.68
C GLU A 184 19.10 1.10 5.41
N ASP A 185 18.84 1.98 4.43
CA ASP A 185 18.26 1.59 3.13
C ASP A 185 19.19 0.60 2.41
N ARG A 186 20.51 0.87 2.40
CA ARG A 186 21.49 -0.07 1.80
C ARG A 186 21.47 -1.44 2.49
N GLN A 187 21.33 -1.45 3.84
CA GLN A 187 21.25 -2.70 4.61
C GLN A 187 19.96 -3.46 4.29
N ASN A 188 18.79 -2.80 4.31
CA ASN A 188 17.51 -3.40 4.00
C ASN A 188 17.49 -3.96 2.56
N LEU A 189 17.99 -3.21 1.58
CA LEU A 189 18.11 -3.67 0.20
C LEU A 189 19.07 -4.87 0.07
N ALA A 190 20.16 -4.92 0.83
CA ALA A 190 21.07 -6.07 0.83
C ALA A 190 20.39 -7.32 1.40
N VAL A 191 19.59 -7.17 2.47
CA VAL A 191 18.77 -8.26 3.03
C VAL A 191 17.78 -8.76 1.98
N LEU A 192 16.97 -7.88 1.39
CA LEU A 192 15.99 -8.26 0.37
C LEU A 192 16.63 -8.99 -0.82
N ARG A 193 17.74 -8.47 -1.34
CA ARG A 193 18.47 -9.12 -2.44
C ARG A 193 18.97 -10.53 -2.09
N SER A 194 19.32 -10.77 -0.82
CA SER A 194 19.74 -12.10 -0.37
C SER A 194 18.60 -13.12 -0.28
N LEU A 195 17.34 -12.65 -0.29
CA LEU A 195 16.15 -13.50 -0.26
C LEU A 195 15.66 -13.92 -1.64
N VAL A 196 16.13 -13.24 -2.69
CA VAL A 196 15.76 -13.58 -4.07
C VAL A 196 16.42 -14.88 -4.46
N SER A 197 15.63 -15.87 -4.89
CA SER A 197 16.13 -17.12 -5.44
C SER A 197 16.75 -16.85 -6.81
N LEU A 198 18.02 -17.21 -6.97
CA LEU A 198 18.65 -17.23 -8.30
C LEU A 198 17.91 -18.32 -9.09
N GLY A 199 17.12 -17.91 -10.09
CA GLY A 199 16.39 -18.83 -10.95
C GLY A 199 17.35 -19.90 -11.53
N SER A 200 17.01 -21.15 -11.32
CA SER A 200 17.64 -22.30 -11.95
C SER A 200 17.19 -22.42 -13.39
#